data_92e4cc0183ce4e1bda552458e64cf2fb
#
_entry.id   92e4cc0183ce4e1bda552458e64cf2fb
#
_cell.length_a   1.000
_cell.length_b   1.000
_cell.length_c   1.000
_cell.angle_alpha   90.00
_cell.angle_beta   90.00
_cell.angle_gamma   90.00
#
_symmetry.space_group_name_H-M   'P 1'
#
loop_
_entity.id
_entity.type
_entity.pdbx_description
1 polymer ?
#
loop_
_entity_poly.entity_id
_entity_poly.type
_entity_poly.pdbx_seq_one_letter_code
_entity_poly.pdbx_strand_id
1 'polypeptide(L)'
;MYTFATRFLQLILFLMNGRMKTVNKEKLPQNDPFIVVCTHKSWIDVVCLGIALYPIPIHFMAKKELFNKVLIKNILTKLNAFPVDRSNPGPSVLKTPLQLLKKKQVVGIFPSGTRNSEEKVLKNGAIHIASRASVPIIPAVYIGPHTIKDLLGRKRRTIILGDAIHVPKMTKDKESVTEATNEVISKAFEELKSNI
;
A
#
# COMPACT_ATOMS: atom_id res chain seq x y z
N MET A 1 15.97 -5.81 -10.88
CA MET A 1 15.24 -7.03 -10.40
C MET A 1 13.77 -6.76 -10.17
N TYR A 2 13.36 -5.68 -9.49
CA TYR A 2 11.94 -5.30 -9.28
C TYR A 2 11.15 -5.26 -10.60
N THR A 3 11.64 -4.56 -11.62
CA THR A 3 11.00 -4.46 -12.94
C THR A 3 10.74 -5.82 -13.60
N PHE A 4 11.72 -6.72 -13.53
CA PHE A 4 11.57 -8.07 -14.08
C PHE A 4 10.51 -8.86 -13.30
N ALA A 5 10.58 -8.84 -11.97
CA ALA A 5 9.60 -9.53 -11.12
C ALA A 5 8.17 -9.01 -11.34
N THR A 6 8.01 -7.68 -11.42
CA THR A 6 6.70 -7.05 -11.66
C THR A 6 6.15 -7.40 -13.04
N ARG A 7 6.97 -7.36 -14.10
CA ARG A 7 6.54 -7.75 -15.46
C ARG A 7 6.20 -9.23 -15.55
N PHE A 8 6.97 -10.09 -14.90
CA PHE A 8 6.70 -11.53 -14.84
C PHE A 8 5.37 -11.83 -14.14
N LEU A 9 5.12 -11.21 -12.97
CA LEU A 9 3.86 -11.32 -12.27
C LEU A 9 2.69 -10.74 -13.08
N GLN A 10 2.91 -9.63 -13.76
CA GLN A 10 1.92 -9.03 -14.66
C GLN A 10 1.54 -9.98 -15.79
N LEU A 11 2.53 -10.67 -16.40
CA LEU A 11 2.29 -11.66 -17.46
C LEU A 11 1.49 -12.86 -16.93
N ILE A 12 1.89 -13.42 -15.78
CA ILE A 12 1.17 -14.54 -15.16
C ILE A 12 -0.29 -14.14 -14.89
N LEU A 13 -0.50 -13.00 -14.23
CA LEU A 13 -1.84 -12.54 -13.91
C LEU A 13 -2.64 -12.17 -15.18
N PHE A 14 -1.97 -11.70 -16.24
CA PHE A 14 -2.62 -11.45 -17.53
C PHE A 14 -3.11 -12.77 -18.16
N LEU A 15 -2.29 -13.80 -18.16
CA LEU A 15 -2.67 -15.13 -18.69
C LEU A 15 -3.82 -15.78 -17.90
N MET A 16 -3.84 -15.57 -16.57
CA MET A 16 -4.89 -16.13 -15.70
C MET A 16 -6.22 -15.38 -15.79
N ASN A 17 -6.17 -14.03 -15.89
CA ASN A 17 -7.37 -13.21 -15.66
C ASN A 17 -7.47 -11.99 -16.60
N GLY A 18 -6.65 -11.91 -17.65
CA GLY A 18 -6.66 -10.80 -18.60
C GLY A 18 -6.06 -9.50 -18.04
N ARG A 19 -6.41 -8.37 -18.66
CA ARG A 19 -5.88 -7.06 -18.28
C ARG A 19 -6.48 -6.53 -16.98
N MET A 20 -5.63 -5.99 -16.12
CA MET A 20 -6.04 -5.23 -14.95
C MET A 20 -6.32 -3.78 -15.34
N LYS A 21 -7.40 -3.20 -14.80
CA LYS A 21 -7.71 -1.77 -14.94
C LYS A 21 -7.07 -0.99 -13.79
N THR A 22 -6.40 0.10 -14.12
CA THR A 22 -5.96 1.11 -13.13
C THR A 22 -6.67 2.41 -13.45
N VAL A 23 -7.33 2.98 -12.47
CA VAL A 23 -8.13 4.21 -12.58
C VAL A 23 -7.42 5.33 -11.82
N ASN A 24 -7.42 6.54 -12.40
CA ASN A 24 -6.82 7.76 -11.84
C ASN A 24 -5.28 7.67 -11.63
N LYS A 25 -4.59 6.89 -12.45
CA LYS A 25 -3.12 6.76 -12.35
C LYS A 25 -2.40 8.10 -12.61
N GLU A 26 -2.99 8.96 -13.39
CA GLU A 26 -2.51 10.31 -13.71
C GLU A 26 -2.50 11.25 -12.50
N LYS A 27 -3.27 10.93 -11.44
CA LYS A 27 -3.30 11.69 -10.19
C LYS A 27 -2.08 11.44 -9.28
N LEU A 28 -1.25 10.45 -9.59
CA LEU A 28 -0.07 10.15 -8.80
C LEU A 28 0.96 11.28 -8.90
N PRO A 29 1.63 11.64 -7.77
CA PRO A 29 2.73 12.59 -7.81
C PRO A 29 3.84 12.13 -8.76
N GLN A 30 4.26 13.02 -9.66
CA GLN A 30 5.35 12.76 -10.60
C GLN A 30 6.67 13.10 -9.91
N ASN A 31 7.58 12.12 -9.79
CA ASN A 31 8.93 12.28 -9.22
C ASN A 31 9.01 12.65 -7.72
N ASP A 32 7.90 12.78 -7.03
CA ASP A 32 7.85 13.05 -5.59
C ASP A 32 7.47 11.80 -4.79
N PRO A 33 8.01 11.63 -3.57
CA PRO A 33 7.68 10.51 -2.72
C PRO A 33 6.25 10.65 -2.16
N PHE A 34 5.59 9.53 -1.98
CA PHE A 34 4.28 9.46 -1.34
C PHE A 34 4.08 8.14 -0.60
N ILE A 35 3.08 8.09 0.24
CA ILE A 35 2.61 6.85 0.84
C ILE A 35 1.33 6.43 0.13
N VAL A 36 1.26 5.19 -0.38
CA VAL A 36 0.00 4.63 -0.84
C VAL A 36 -0.59 3.76 0.25
N VAL A 37 -1.85 4.04 0.60
CA VAL A 37 -2.62 3.29 1.59
C VAL A 37 -3.74 2.57 0.86
N CYS A 38 -3.73 1.23 0.88
CA CYS A 38 -4.66 0.43 0.11
C CYS A 38 -5.44 -0.55 1.00
N THR A 39 -6.72 -0.76 0.68
CA THR A 39 -7.52 -1.81 1.30
C THR A 39 -6.90 -3.19 1.06
N HIS A 40 -6.99 -4.10 2.06
CA HIS A 40 -6.28 -5.37 2.01
C HIS A 40 -7.15 -6.53 2.49
N LYS A 41 -7.29 -7.55 1.65
CA LYS A 41 -7.97 -8.80 1.98
C LYS A 41 -7.10 -10.02 1.66
N SER A 42 -6.17 -9.91 0.69
CA SER A 42 -5.33 -11.02 0.27
C SER A 42 -3.98 -10.54 -0.28
N TRP A 43 -3.00 -11.44 -0.44
CA TRP A 43 -1.72 -11.15 -1.08
C TRP A 43 -1.85 -10.67 -2.54
N ILE A 44 -2.98 -10.99 -3.20
CA ILE A 44 -3.27 -10.58 -4.58
C ILE A 44 -3.37 -9.06 -4.68
N ASP A 45 -3.95 -8.41 -3.67
CA ASP A 45 -4.11 -6.95 -3.61
C ASP A 45 -2.75 -6.25 -3.65
N VAL A 46 -1.77 -6.81 -2.93
CA VAL A 46 -0.39 -6.29 -2.86
C VAL A 46 0.27 -6.37 -4.23
N VAL A 47 0.15 -7.51 -4.89
CA VAL A 47 0.71 -7.73 -6.23
C VAL A 47 0.03 -6.82 -7.25
N CYS A 48 -1.31 -6.73 -7.21
CA CYS A 48 -2.07 -5.84 -8.09
C CYS A 48 -1.72 -4.37 -7.91
N LEU A 49 -1.53 -3.92 -6.67
CA LEU A 49 -1.08 -2.54 -6.40
C LEU A 49 0.32 -2.29 -6.98
N GLY A 50 1.26 -3.22 -6.80
CA GLY A 50 2.59 -3.11 -7.39
C GLY A 50 2.58 -3.02 -8.91
N ILE A 51 1.70 -3.80 -9.58
CA ILE A 51 1.52 -3.75 -11.02
C ILE A 51 0.84 -2.45 -11.46
N ALA A 52 -0.17 -1.97 -10.72
CA ALA A 52 -0.89 -0.74 -11.05
C ALA A 52 0.02 0.50 -11.06
N LEU A 53 0.94 0.57 -10.10
CA LEU A 53 1.86 1.69 -10.00
C LEU A 53 3.11 1.55 -10.89
N TYR A 54 3.35 0.39 -11.50
CA TYR A 54 4.49 0.25 -12.42
C TYR A 54 4.50 1.37 -13.48
N PRO A 55 5.63 2.08 -13.78
CA PRO A 55 7.00 1.74 -13.41
C PRO A 55 7.48 2.24 -12.03
N ILE A 56 6.65 2.91 -11.24
CA ILE A 56 7.03 3.42 -9.92
C ILE A 56 7.25 2.25 -8.97
N PRO A 57 8.47 2.03 -8.44
CA PRO A 57 8.72 0.96 -7.49
C PRO A 57 8.15 1.30 -6.11
N ILE A 58 7.35 0.37 -5.56
CA ILE A 58 6.78 0.51 -4.22
C ILE A 58 7.55 -0.34 -3.23
N HIS A 59 7.78 0.19 -2.04
CA HIS A 59 8.34 -0.52 -0.90
C HIS A 59 7.21 -0.90 0.07
N PHE A 60 6.89 -2.19 0.14
CA PHE A 60 5.79 -2.69 0.95
C PHE A 60 6.19 -2.99 2.38
N MET A 61 5.40 -2.50 3.33
CA MET A 61 5.53 -2.85 4.73
C MET A 61 4.90 -4.23 4.98
N ALA A 62 5.69 -5.24 5.28
CA ALA A 62 5.25 -6.61 5.47
C ALA A 62 5.60 -7.15 6.87
N LYS A 63 4.79 -8.09 7.37
CA LYS A 63 4.95 -8.70 8.70
C LYS A 63 6.30 -9.44 8.77
N LYS A 64 7.09 -9.21 9.83
CA LYS A 64 8.46 -9.76 9.94
C LYS A 64 8.51 -11.28 9.88
N GLU A 65 7.48 -11.96 10.38
CA GLU A 65 7.38 -13.42 10.39
C GLU A 65 7.36 -14.03 8.99
N LEU A 66 6.92 -13.26 7.98
CA LEU A 66 6.96 -13.69 6.58
C LEU A 66 8.40 -13.85 6.06
N PHE A 67 9.37 -13.18 6.68
CA PHE A 67 10.78 -13.25 6.32
C PHE A 67 11.55 -14.42 6.99
N ASN A 68 10.90 -15.18 7.85
CA ASN A 68 11.53 -16.34 8.51
C ASN A 68 11.77 -17.51 7.53
N LYS A 69 10.97 -17.59 6.45
CA LYS A 69 11.13 -18.63 5.42
C LYS A 69 11.99 -18.07 4.28
N VAL A 70 13.15 -18.70 4.02
CA VAL A 70 14.15 -18.24 3.04
C VAL A 70 13.54 -17.96 1.66
N LEU A 71 12.69 -18.86 1.15
CA LEU A 71 12.05 -18.69 -0.15
C LEU A 71 11.14 -17.45 -0.19
N ILE A 72 10.29 -17.28 0.84
CA ILE A 72 9.37 -16.14 0.94
C ILE A 72 10.16 -14.84 1.13
N LYS A 73 11.18 -14.84 1.99
CA LYS A 73 12.10 -13.71 2.18
C LYS A 73 12.70 -13.25 0.85
N ASN A 74 13.22 -14.16 0.05
CA ASN A 74 13.83 -13.84 -1.24
C ASN A 74 12.82 -13.20 -2.22
N ILE A 75 11.58 -13.71 -2.26
CA ILE A 75 10.51 -13.15 -3.09
C ILE A 75 10.14 -11.74 -2.59
N LEU A 76 9.87 -11.60 -1.30
CA LEU A 76 9.49 -10.32 -0.70
C LEU A 76 10.55 -9.25 -0.90
N THR A 77 11.83 -9.60 -0.70
CA THR A 77 12.95 -8.67 -0.91
C THR A 77 13.05 -8.23 -2.38
N LYS A 78 12.86 -9.15 -3.33
CA LYS A 78 12.84 -8.82 -4.77
C LYS A 78 11.66 -7.92 -5.16
N LEU A 79 10.58 -7.95 -4.38
CA LEU A 79 9.41 -7.08 -4.52
C LEU A 79 9.50 -5.80 -3.66
N ASN A 80 10.71 -5.47 -3.17
CA ASN A 80 10.97 -4.32 -2.31
C ASN A 80 10.17 -4.32 -0.98
N ALA A 81 9.70 -5.48 -0.50
CA ALA A 81 9.09 -5.55 0.79
C ALA A 81 10.14 -5.49 1.92
N PHE A 82 9.82 -4.81 3.01
CA PHE A 82 10.66 -4.74 4.20
C PHE A 82 9.89 -5.20 5.45
N PRO A 83 10.60 -5.85 6.40
CA PRO A 83 9.96 -6.41 7.57
C PRO A 83 9.59 -5.36 8.60
N VAL A 84 8.42 -5.52 9.22
CA VAL A 84 7.97 -4.75 10.39
C VAL A 84 7.46 -5.68 11.47
N ASP A 85 7.89 -5.43 12.70
CA ASP A 85 7.31 -6.07 13.86
C ASP A 85 6.03 -5.32 14.26
N ARG A 86 4.88 -5.94 14.02
CA ARG A 86 3.57 -5.36 14.35
C ARG A 86 3.17 -5.63 15.79
N SER A 87 3.70 -6.70 16.38
CA SER A 87 3.38 -7.12 17.74
C SER A 87 4.11 -6.28 18.79
N ASN A 88 5.35 -5.90 18.47
CA ASN A 88 6.16 -5.01 19.29
C ASN A 88 6.78 -3.92 18.39
N PRO A 89 6.01 -2.86 18.08
CA PRO A 89 6.43 -1.84 17.13
C PRO A 89 7.60 -1.03 17.67
N GLY A 90 8.81 -1.44 17.33
CA GLY A 90 10.05 -0.73 17.66
C GLY A 90 10.30 0.47 16.73
N PRO A 91 11.39 1.23 16.97
CA PRO A 91 11.74 2.42 16.18
C PRO A 91 11.89 2.17 14.67
N SER A 92 12.20 0.94 14.26
CA SER A 92 12.35 0.53 12.85
C SER A 92 11.07 0.67 12.04
N VAL A 93 9.89 0.57 12.66
CA VAL A 93 8.58 0.72 12.01
C VAL A 93 8.42 2.11 11.39
N LEU A 94 8.97 3.14 12.02
CA LEU A 94 8.98 4.51 11.51
C LEU A 94 10.27 4.83 10.74
N LYS A 95 11.42 4.33 11.20
CA LYS A 95 12.73 4.67 10.64
C LYS A 95 12.88 4.23 9.18
N THR A 96 12.52 2.99 8.88
CA THR A 96 12.69 2.44 7.51
C THR A 96 11.84 3.20 6.48
N PRO A 97 10.51 3.39 6.67
CA PRO A 97 9.73 4.18 5.72
C PRO A 97 10.23 5.62 5.55
N LEU A 98 10.61 6.29 6.66
CA LEU A 98 11.14 7.65 6.60
C LEU A 98 12.44 7.73 5.77
N GLN A 99 13.32 6.74 5.90
CA GLN A 99 14.54 6.66 5.07
C GLN A 99 14.23 6.43 3.60
N LEU A 100 13.22 5.60 3.28
CA LEU A 100 12.80 5.35 1.90
C LEU A 100 12.20 6.62 1.27
N LEU A 101 11.28 7.28 1.97
CA LEU A 101 10.67 8.53 1.50
C LEU A 101 11.69 9.66 1.32
N LYS A 102 12.70 9.76 2.22
CA LYS A 102 13.82 10.70 2.07
C LYS A 102 14.65 10.43 0.82
N LYS A 103 14.72 9.18 0.36
CA LYS A 103 15.35 8.79 -0.92
C LYS A 103 14.41 8.94 -2.12
N LYS A 104 13.31 9.67 -1.99
CA LYS A 104 12.27 9.84 -3.01
C LYS A 104 11.61 8.54 -3.46
N GLN A 105 11.53 7.56 -2.58
CA GLN A 105 10.88 6.27 -2.87
C GLN A 105 9.45 6.24 -2.32
N VAL A 106 8.62 5.37 -2.90
CA VAL A 106 7.22 5.22 -2.53
C VAL A 106 7.05 4.08 -1.53
N VAL A 107 6.25 4.32 -0.48
CA VAL A 107 5.95 3.32 0.55
C VAL A 107 4.50 2.87 0.45
N GLY A 108 4.28 1.55 0.43
CA GLY A 108 2.96 0.94 0.43
C GLY A 108 2.59 0.42 1.82
N ILE A 109 1.43 0.83 2.33
CA ILE A 109 0.90 0.41 3.63
C ILE A 109 -0.52 -0.16 3.43
N PHE A 110 -0.75 -1.33 4.00
CA PHE A 110 -2.07 -1.96 4.02
C PHE A 110 -2.60 -1.96 5.45
N PRO A 111 -3.50 -1.00 5.79
CA PRO A 111 -4.02 -0.86 7.16
C PRO A 111 -4.97 -1.97 7.55
N SER A 112 -5.74 -2.51 6.61
CA SER A 112 -6.71 -3.57 6.83
C SER A 112 -6.05 -4.94 6.79
N GLY A 113 -5.60 -5.41 7.93
CA GLY A 113 -5.13 -6.78 8.17
C GLY A 113 -5.86 -7.39 9.36
N THR A 114 -6.94 -8.10 9.14
CA THR A 114 -7.59 -9.13 9.97
C THR A 114 -8.15 -8.79 11.36
N ARG A 115 -7.87 -7.62 12.00
CA ARG A 115 -8.49 -7.23 13.29
C ARG A 115 -8.62 -5.71 13.37
N ASN A 116 -9.77 -5.20 13.81
CA ASN A 116 -10.08 -3.76 13.91
C ASN A 116 -9.00 -2.93 14.64
N SER A 117 -8.34 -3.48 15.64
CA SER A 117 -7.26 -2.82 16.39
C SER A 117 -5.97 -2.64 15.57
N GLU A 118 -5.56 -3.64 14.78
CA GLU A 118 -4.37 -3.56 13.94
C GLU A 118 -4.57 -2.56 12.77
N GLU A 119 -5.80 -2.45 12.27
CA GLU A 119 -6.14 -1.49 11.23
C GLU A 119 -5.96 -0.05 11.71
N LYS A 120 -6.46 0.28 12.90
CA LYS A 120 -6.29 1.61 13.51
C LYS A 120 -4.83 1.95 13.73
N VAL A 121 -4.04 1.01 14.25
CA VAL A 121 -2.59 1.19 14.48
C VAL A 121 -1.83 1.46 13.18
N LEU A 122 -2.11 0.73 12.10
CA LEU A 122 -1.41 0.91 10.83
C LEU A 122 -1.84 2.18 10.10
N LYS A 123 -3.13 2.57 10.18
CA LYS A 123 -3.58 3.87 9.66
C LYS A 123 -2.87 5.00 10.38
N ASN A 124 -2.85 4.98 11.71
CA ASN A 124 -2.15 5.98 12.52
C ASN A 124 -0.65 6.01 12.17
N GLY A 125 -0.02 4.85 11.99
CA GLY A 125 1.37 4.74 11.56
C GLY A 125 1.64 5.42 10.22
N ALA A 126 0.76 5.21 9.22
CA ALA A 126 0.86 5.87 7.92
C ALA A 126 0.77 7.39 8.03
N ILE A 127 -0.17 7.90 8.85
CA ILE A 127 -0.36 9.33 9.10
C ILE A 127 0.88 9.94 9.78
N HIS A 128 1.42 9.27 10.81
CA HIS A 128 2.63 9.72 11.49
C HIS A 128 3.86 9.78 10.56
N ILE A 129 4.01 8.78 9.68
CA ILE A 129 5.09 8.75 8.70
C ILE A 129 4.91 9.87 7.68
N ALA A 130 3.68 10.04 7.13
CA ALA A 130 3.37 11.08 6.15
C ALA A 130 3.64 12.48 6.69
N SER A 131 3.14 12.78 7.90
CA SER A 131 3.36 14.06 8.56
C SER A 131 4.85 14.35 8.80
N ARG A 132 5.63 13.35 9.28
CA ARG A 132 7.07 13.50 9.54
C ARG A 132 7.90 13.66 8.27
N ALA A 133 7.53 12.96 7.20
CA ALA A 133 8.20 13.04 5.91
C ALA A 133 7.72 14.21 5.05
N SER A 134 6.62 14.88 5.44
CA SER A 134 5.93 15.93 4.68
C SER A 134 5.57 15.44 3.27
N VAL A 135 5.02 14.23 3.17
CA VAL A 135 4.58 13.62 1.91
C VAL A 135 3.08 13.33 1.94
N PRO A 136 2.39 13.32 0.79
CA PRO A 136 0.98 13.00 0.74
C PRO A 136 0.72 11.50 0.94
N ILE A 137 -0.52 11.19 1.37
CA ILE A 137 -1.09 9.85 1.36
C ILE A 137 -2.01 9.72 0.15
N ILE A 138 -1.82 8.68 -0.64
CA ILE A 138 -2.70 8.33 -1.76
C ILE A 138 -3.56 7.14 -1.33
N PRO A 139 -4.87 7.31 -1.12
CA PRO A 139 -5.77 6.20 -0.87
C PRO A 139 -5.96 5.37 -2.13
N ALA A 140 -6.01 4.05 -1.98
CA ALA A 140 -6.22 3.12 -3.07
C ALA A 140 -7.21 2.01 -2.67
N VAL A 141 -8.04 1.57 -3.60
CA VAL A 141 -8.95 0.45 -3.40
C VAL A 141 -8.70 -0.60 -4.45
N TYR A 142 -8.55 -1.85 -4.01
CA TYR A 142 -8.53 -3.00 -4.89
C TYR A 142 -9.91 -3.65 -4.97
N ILE A 143 -10.34 -3.90 -6.20
CA ILE A 143 -11.58 -4.60 -6.50
C ILE A 143 -11.26 -5.75 -7.43
N GLY A 144 -11.60 -6.94 -7.00
CA GLY A 144 -11.33 -8.13 -7.80
C GLY A 144 -11.25 -9.41 -6.95
N PRO A 145 -10.73 -10.47 -7.55
CA PRO A 145 -10.58 -11.77 -6.89
C PRO A 145 -9.57 -11.71 -5.74
N HIS A 146 -9.91 -12.36 -4.63
CA HIS A 146 -9.06 -12.46 -3.44
C HIS A 146 -8.46 -13.87 -3.27
N THR A 147 -8.90 -14.85 -4.06
CA THR A 147 -8.38 -16.22 -4.07
C THR A 147 -7.88 -16.62 -5.46
N ILE A 148 -7.01 -17.63 -5.52
CA ILE A 148 -6.53 -18.19 -6.81
C ILE A 148 -7.70 -18.74 -7.62
N LYS A 149 -8.69 -19.36 -6.95
CA LYS A 149 -9.90 -19.88 -7.60
C LYS A 149 -10.70 -18.76 -8.27
N ASP A 150 -10.86 -17.62 -7.60
CA ASP A 150 -11.56 -16.46 -8.15
C ASP A 150 -10.79 -15.82 -9.31
N LEU A 151 -9.44 -15.86 -9.27
CA LEU A 151 -8.60 -15.39 -10.37
C LEU A 151 -8.90 -16.16 -11.67
N LEU A 152 -9.11 -17.47 -11.60
CA LEU A 152 -9.48 -18.30 -12.75
C LEU A 152 -10.91 -18.03 -13.24
N GLY A 153 -11.77 -17.49 -12.39
CA GLY A 153 -13.17 -17.14 -12.69
C GLY A 153 -13.36 -15.87 -13.52
N ARG A 154 -12.29 -15.27 -14.09
CA ARG A 154 -12.30 -14.09 -14.98
C ARG A 154 -12.95 -12.83 -14.40
N LYS A 155 -13.08 -12.70 -13.07
CA LYS A 155 -13.51 -11.46 -12.45
C LYS A 155 -12.46 -10.37 -12.69
N ARG A 156 -12.86 -9.23 -13.24
CA ARG A 156 -11.95 -8.11 -13.54
C ARG A 156 -11.23 -7.64 -12.28
N ARG A 157 -9.95 -7.32 -12.44
CA ARG A 157 -9.12 -6.71 -11.39
C ARG A 157 -9.02 -5.22 -11.66
N THR A 158 -9.33 -4.42 -10.67
CA THR A 158 -9.26 -2.96 -10.77
C THR A 158 -8.55 -2.40 -9.54
N ILE A 159 -7.61 -1.50 -9.75
CA ILE A 159 -7.08 -0.60 -8.74
C ILE A 159 -7.61 0.79 -9.03
N ILE A 160 -8.20 1.42 -8.03
CA ILE A 160 -8.68 2.81 -8.11
C ILE A 160 -7.85 3.63 -7.14
N LEU A 161 -7.23 4.68 -7.66
CA LEU A 161 -6.42 5.61 -6.87
C LEU A 161 -7.24 6.86 -6.57
N GLY A 162 -7.17 7.34 -5.34
CA GLY A 162 -7.83 8.56 -4.90
C GLY A 162 -6.92 9.78 -5.00
N ASP A 163 -7.46 10.92 -4.60
CA ASP A 163 -6.72 12.18 -4.56
C ASP A 163 -5.69 12.20 -3.42
N ALA A 164 -4.65 12.99 -3.60
CA ALA A 164 -3.59 13.14 -2.61
C ALA A 164 -4.11 13.81 -1.32
N ILE A 165 -3.96 13.15 -0.18
CA ILE A 165 -4.31 13.67 1.13
C ILE A 165 -3.04 14.22 1.78
N HIS A 166 -2.97 15.54 1.94
CA HIS A 166 -1.85 16.19 2.61
C HIS A 166 -2.06 16.20 4.13
N VAL A 167 -1.12 15.58 4.85
CA VAL A 167 -1.18 15.48 6.30
C VAL A 167 -0.48 16.69 6.91
N PRO A 168 -1.14 17.47 7.78
CA PRO A 168 -0.50 18.59 8.46
C PRO A 168 0.69 18.13 9.31
N LYS A 169 1.66 19.02 9.54
CA LYS A 169 2.73 18.73 10.50
C LYS A 169 2.14 18.55 11.88
N MET A 170 2.45 17.42 12.51
CA MET A 170 2.02 17.16 13.88
C MET A 170 2.73 18.10 14.85
N THR A 171 1.95 18.95 15.49
CA THR A 171 2.37 19.86 16.58
C THR A 171 2.03 19.24 17.95
N LYS A 172 1.60 20.03 18.92
CA LYS A 172 1.25 19.57 20.27
C LYS A 172 -0.01 18.68 20.28
N ASP A 173 -0.96 18.93 19.37
CA ASP A 173 -2.21 18.17 19.25
C ASP A 173 -2.11 17.08 18.14
N LYS A 174 -1.37 16.02 18.46
CA LYS A 174 -1.17 14.89 17.53
C LYS A 174 -2.44 14.04 17.35
N GLU A 175 -3.26 13.97 18.36
CA GLU A 175 -4.44 13.10 18.40
C GLU A 175 -5.53 13.63 17.47
N SER A 176 -5.85 14.91 17.57
CA SER A 176 -6.82 15.58 16.70
C SER A 176 -6.43 15.50 15.21
N VAL A 177 -5.15 15.77 14.88
CA VAL A 177 -4.66 15.65 13.49
C VAL A 177 -4.78 14.21 12.97
N THR A 178 -4.51 13.23 13.84
CA THR A 178 -4.59 11.82 13.46
C THR A 178 -6.03 11.39 13.23
N GLU A 179 -6.96 11.81 14.10
CA GLU A 179 -8.39 11.49 13.97
C GLU A 179 -8.99 12.14 12.72
N ALA A 180 -8.80 13.44 12.54
CA ALA A 180 -9.28 14.15 11.35
C ALA A 180 -8.74 13.52 10.05
N THR A 181 -7.45 13.16 10.01
CA THR A 181 -6.87 12.51 8.83
C THR A 181 -7.41 11.10 8.61
N ASN A 182 -7.67 10.35 9.68
CA ASN A 182 -8.30 9.02 9.58
C ASN A 182 -9.71 9.10 8.99
N GLU A 183 -10.50 10.11 9.37
CA GLU A 183 -11.84 10.34 8.79
C GLU A 183 -11.75 10.62 7.29
N VAL A 184 -10.82 11.50 6.89
CA VAL A 184 -10.60 11.81 5.46
C VAL A 184 -10.20 10.56 4.68
N ILE A 185 -9.27 9.73 5.19
CA ILE A 185 -8.86 8.47 4.53
C ILE A 185 -10.04 7.49 4.45
N SER A 186 -10.84 7.38 5.51
CA SER A 186 -11.99 6.47 5.54
C SER A 186 -13.06 6.91 4.55
N LYS A 187 -13.38 8.20 4.49
CA LYS A 187 -14.29 8.78 3.51
C LYS A 187 -13.80 8.54 2.07
N ALA A 188 -12.51 8.77 1.82
CA ALA A 188 -11.91 8.50 0.51
C ALA A 188 -12.07 7.03 0.09
N PHE A 189 -11.89 6.07 1.01
CA PHE A 189 -12.13 4.66 0.70
C PHE A 189 -13.59 4.35 0.35
N GLU A 190 -14.56 4.96 1.03
CA GLU A 190 -15.98 4.76 0.71
C GLU A 190 -16.34 5.37 -0.64
N GLU A 191 -15.88 6.59 -0.94
CA GLU A 191 -16.07 7.24 -2.23
C GLU A 191 -15.44 6.45 -3.38
N LEU A 192 -14.23 5.90 -3.20
CA LEU A 192 -13.58 5.07 -4.21
C LEU A 192 -14.30 3.73 -4.45
N LYS A 193 -15.03 3.21 -3.45
CA LYS A 193 -15.85 2.00 -3.61
C LYS A 193 -17.19 2.28 -4.27
N SER A 194 -17.79 3.46 -4.04
CA SER A 194 -19.10 3.82 -4.58
C SER A 194 -19.08 4.20 -6.07
N ASN A 195 -17.92 4.56 -6.61
CA ASN A 195 -17.72 4.95 -8.02
C ASN A 195 -17.52 3.76 -8.98
N ILE A 196 -18.11 2.60 -8.66
CA ILE A 196 -17.94 1.33 -9.41
C ILE A 196 -19.17 0.99 -10.21
#